data_e6cb8309bec3b47773cc0cbf0bbe0309
#
_entry.id   e6cb8309bec3b47773cc0cbf0bbe0309
#
_cell.length_a   1.000
_cell.length_b   1.000
_cell.length_c   1.000
_cell.angle_alpha   90.00
_cell.angle_beta   90.00
_cell.angle_gamma   90.00
#
_symmetry.space_group_name_H-M   'P 1'
#
loop_
_entity.id
_entity.type
_entity.pdbx_description
1 polymer ?
#
loop_
_entity_poly.entity_id
_entity_poly.type
_entity_poly.pdbx_seq_one_letter_code
_entity_poly.pdbx_strand_id
1 'polypeptide(L)' 'MKIEWVDGFEIRVKVDNEVVIGANREGLLSLAKQMTELAEQPPGSHIHYDDYSSLEEGSTELVIERLE' A
#
# COMPACT_ATOMS: atom_id res chain seq x y z
N MET A 1 -11.13 -4.66 -9.05
CA MET A 1 -10.48 -3.44 -8.53
C MET A 1 -9.22 -3.16 -9.34
N LYS A 2 -9.02 -1.94 -9.75
CA LYS A 2 -7.85 -1.54 -10.52
C LYS A 2 -6.80 -0.92 -9.62
N ILE A 3 -5.61 -1.47 -9.60
CA ILE A 3 -4.51 -0.95 -8.79
C ILE A 3 -3.68 -0.01 -9.66
N GLU A 4 -3.68 1.27 -9.31
CA GLU A 4 -2.96 2.29 -10.05
C GLU A 4 -1.73 2.76 -9.29
N TRP A 5 -0.65 3.00 -10.01
CA TRP A 5 0.61 3.47 -9.47
C TRP A 5 1.01 4.78 -10.14
N VAL A 6 1.50 5.71 -9.37
CA VAL A 6 2.05 6.96 -9.89
C VAL A 6 3.54 6.72 -10.18
N ASP A 7 3.97 7.06 -11.39
CA ASP A 7 5.36 6.85 -11.81
C ASP A 7 6.34 7.44 -10.81
N GLY A 8 7.36 6.66 -10.49
CA GLY A 8 8.39 7.09 -9.56
C GLY A 8 8.08 6.80 -8.10
N PHE A 9 7.00 6.08 -7.83
CA PHE A 9 6.62 5.77 -6.44
C PHE A 9 7.69 4.96 -5.73
N GLU A 10 7.88 5.28 -4.45
CA GLU A 10 8.73 4.51 -3.54
C GLU A 10 7.96 4.38 -2.23
N ILE A 11 7.84 3.15 -1.73
CA ILE A 11 7.11 2.86 -0.50
C ILE A 11 7.92 1.86 0.32
N ARG A 12 8.13 2.17 1.57
CA ARG A 12 8.87 1.32 2.52
C ARG A 12 8.02 1.08 3.75
N VAL A 13 7.96 -0.16 4.18
CA VAL A 13 7.21 -0.54 5.39
C VAL A 13 8.19 -1.15 6.38
N LYS A 14 8.23 -0.61 7.59
CA LYS A 14 9.08 -1.11 8.67
C LYS A 14 8.23 -1.26 9.93
N VAL A 15 8.47 -2.34 10.65
CA VAL A 15 7.79 -2.64 11.91
C VAL A 15 8.84 -2.83 13.00
N ASP A 16 8.81 -1.95 14.00
CA ASP A 16 9.70 -2.01 15.16
C ASP A 16 9.04 -1.23 16.29
N ASN A 17 8.24 -1.90 17.11
CA ASN A 17 7.39 -1.30 18.15
C ASN A 17 6.25 -0.46 17.55
N GLU A 18 6.47 0.11 16.40
CA GLU A 18 5.43 0.86 15.66
C GLU A 18 5.52 0.48 14.19
N VAL A 19 4.46 0.73 13.45
CA VAL A 19 4.40 0.49 12.03
C VAL A 19 4.68 1.81 11.33
N VAL A 20 5.74 1.84 10.50
CA VAL A 20 6.07 3.03 9.73
C VAL A 20 5.93 2.72 8.26
N ILE A 21 5.07 3.48 7.58
CA ILE A 21 4.95 3.43 6.13
C ILE A 21 5.60 4.71 5.62
N GLY A 22 6.83 4.59 5.11
CA GLY A 22 7.55 5.72 4.53
C GLY A 22 7.39 5.70 3.03
N ALA A 23 7.04 6.83 2.44
CA ALA A 23 6.83 6.88 1.01
C ALA A 23 7.16 8.28 0.50
N ASN A 24 7.62 8.35 -0.77
CA ASN A 24 7.76 9.63 -1.42
C ASN A 24 6.37 10.14 -1.85
N ARG A 25 6.33 11.32 -2.45
CA ARG A 25 5.07 11.93 -2.89
C ARG A 25 4.27 10.97 -3.78
N GLU A 26 4.93 10.38 -4.76
CA GLU A 26 4.32 9.48 -5.73
C GLU A 26 3.81 8.20 -5.06
N GLY A 27 4.52 7.70 -4.06
CA GLY A 27 4.09 6.57 -3.25
C GLY A 27 2.86 6.89 -2.42
N LEU A 28 2.83 8.05 -1.79
CA LEU A 28 1.67 8.47 -0.99
C LEU A 28 0.44 8.64 -1.87
N LEU A 29 0.60 9.24 -3.04
CA LEU A 29 -0.50 9.41 -3.98
C LEU A 29 -1.02 8.05 -4.49
N SER A 30 -0.11 7.11 -4.74
CA SER A 30 -0.49 5.77 -5.15
C SER A 30 -1.33 5.08 -4.08
N LEU A 31 -0.87 5.13 -2.83
CA LEU A 31 -1.61 4.55 -1.71
C LEU A 31 -2.97 5.21 -1.53
N ALA A 32 -3.04 6.52 -1.66
CA ALA A 32 -4.30 7.25 -1.54
C ALA A 32 -5.33 6.80 -2.58
N LYS A 33 -4.89 6.64 -3.82
CA LYS A 33 -5.76 6.15 -4.90
C LYS A 33 -6.25 4.74 -4.62
N GLN A 34 -5.34 3.88 -4.17
CA GLN A 34 -5.67 2.48 -3.90
C GLN A 34 -6.60 2.33 -2.70
N MET A 35 -6.41 3.13 -1.66
CA MET A 35 -7.30 3.13 -0.51
C MET A 35 -8.70 3.60 -0.90
N THR A 36 -8.79 4.61 -1.76
CA THR A 36 -10.07 5.10 -2.26
C THR A 36 -10.79 4.00 -3.05
N GLU A 37 -10.05 3.31 -3.93
CA GLU A 37 -10.60 2.18 -4.68
C GLU A 37 -11.07 1.07 -3.76
N LEU A 38 -10.27 0.74 -2.76
CA LEU A 38 -10.58 -0.33 -1.81
C LEU A 38 -11.85 -0.01 -1.01
N ALA A 39 -12.06 1.26 -0.68
CA ALA A 39 -13.25 1.69 0.04
C ALA A 39 -14.55 1.43 -0.73
N GLU A 40 -14.46 1.29 -2.06
CA GLU A 40 -15.60 1.03 -2.91
C GLU A 40 -15.79 -0.46 -3.22
N GLN A 41 -14.95 -1.33 -2.67
CA GLN A 41 -15.04 -2.78 -2.88
C GLN A 41 -15.86 -3.43 -1.77
N PRO A 42 -16.33 -4.67 -1.99
CA PRO A 42 -17.08 -5.37 -0.93
C PRO A 42 -16.24 -5.59 0.33
N PRO A 43 -16.87 -5.68 1.51
CA PRO A 43 -16.15 -6.02 2.74
C PRO A 43 -15.31 -7.28 2.57
N GLY A 44 -14.13 -7.30 3.15
CA GLY A 44 -13.18 -8.40 3.03
C GLY A 44 -12.20 -8.26 1.88
N SER A 45 -12.44 -7.31 0.98
CA SER A 45 -11.48 -7.02 -0.10
C SER A 45 -10.19 -6.49 0.50
N HIS A 46 -9.07 -6.82 -0.12
CA HIS A 46 -7.77 -6.43 0.42
C HIS A 46 -6.74 -6.28 -0.69
N ILE A 47 -5.66 -5.58 -0.38
CA ILE A 47 -4.53 -5.38 -1.29
C ILE A 47 -3.28 -5.82 -0.54
N HIS A 48 -2.47 -6.66 -1.19
CA HIS A 48 -1.17 -7.11 -0.68
C HIS A 48 -0.05 -6.26 -1.27
N TYR A 49 0.89 -5.88 -0.43
CA TYR A 49 2.09 -5.15 -0.86
C TYR A 49 3.30 -5.94 -0.37
N ASP A 50 4.25 -6.16 -1.26
CA ASP A 50 5.47 -6.89 -0.92
C ASP A 50 6.69 -6.26 -1.62
N ASP A 51 7.88 -6.72 -1.27
CA ASP A 51 9.12 -6.17 -1.81
C ASP A 51 9.48 -6.73 -3.19
N TYR A 52 8.67 -7.62 -3.74
CA TYR A 52 8.86 -8.10 -5.10
C TYR A 52 8.19 -7.19 -6.13
N SER A 53 7.09 -6.56 -5.76
CA SER A 53 6.26 -5.87 -6.74
C SER A 53 5.99 -4.40 -6.44
N SER A 54 5.97 -4.02 -5.17
CA SER A 54 5.47 -2.68 -4.81
C SER A 54 6.26 -1.96 -3.74
N LEU A 55 6.94 -2.67 -2.86
CA LEU A 55 7.67 -2.04 -1.75
C LEU A 55 9.17 -2.10 -2.01
N GLU A 56 9.90 -1.17 -1.39
CA GLU A 56 11.35 -1.15 -1.44
C GLU A 56 11.91 -2.39 -0.76
N GLU A 57 13.06 -2.84 -1.25
CA GLU A 57 13.72 -4.03 -0.73
C GLU A 57 13.91 -3.96 0.78
N GLY A 58 13.64 -5.06 1.45
CA GLY A 58 13.76 -5.13 2.89
C GLY A 58 12.53 -4.68 3.66
N SER A 59 11.46 -4.28 2.96
CA SER A 59 10.22 -3.89 3.60
C SER A 59 9.49 -5.10 4.18
N THR A 60 8.75 -4.87 5.25
CA THR A 60 7.80 -5.85 5.79
C THR A 60 6.57 -5.87 4.89
N GLU A 61 6.04 -7.04 4.61
CA GLU A 61 4.81 -7.15 3.82
C GLU A 61 3.66 -6.43 4.50
N LEU A 62 2.79 -5.83 3.69
CA LEU A 62 1.66 -5.04 4.16
C LEU A 62 0.39 -5.51 3.48
N VAL A 63 -0.67 -5.65 4.25
CA VAL A 63 -2.01 -5.91 3.71
C VAL A 63 -2.92 -4.81 4.22
N ILE A 64 -3.67 -4.22 3.29
CA ILE A 64 -4.72 -3.24 3.64
C ILE A 64 -6.04 -3.90 3.29
N GLU A 65 -6.94 -3.98 4.26
CA GLU A 65 -8.20 -4.69 4.11
C GLU A 65 -9.38 -3.78 4.46
N ARG A 66 -10.45 -3.89 3.69
CA ARG A 66 -11.71 -3.25 4.03
C ARG A 66 -12.48 -4.16 4.97
N LEU A 67 -12.81 -3.67 6.15
CA LEU A 67 -13.57 -4.46 7.14
C LEU A 67 -15.05 -4.47 6.83
N GLU A 68 -15.72 -3.37 6.98
CA GLU A 68 -17.17 -3.29 6.77
C GLU A 68 -17.54 -2.07 5.98
#